data_1b81b968150f94a1883e8a6095c80fd1
#
_entry.id   1b81b968150f94a1883e8a6095c80fd1
#
_cell.length_a   1.000
_cell.length_b   1.000
_cell.length_c   1.000
_cell.angle_alpha   90.00
_cell.angle_beta   90.00
_cell.angle_gamma   90.00
#
_symmetry.space_group_name_H-M   'P 1'
#
loop_
_entity.id
_entity.type
_entity.pdbx_description
1 polymer ?
#
loop_
_entity_poly.entity_id
_entity_poly.type
_entity_poly.pdbx_seq_one_letter_code
_entity_poly.pdbx_strand_id
1 'polypeptide(L)'
;MTADAICVAVVGVGHMGRHHARIYSEIPQSNLVAVVDTDRDRAGEIAEKFGAAAYTNLDEIPDSVRAATVAVPTEHHLAVASELLARGIAVLVEKPLAANVPDAEKLLACAREHGSTLSVGHTERFNPVVRAMQRLEIEPRYIESTRISPFSFRSADIGVVSDMMIHDIDIVLQLVGSPVARVDAVGVSVLGPHEDVASARVHFENGAVANLTASRLALKTDRRLRVFCDSAYLSLDYHRKTGVAIKKDANLDVLSLAKEGKYEDISQLAGGDFSKLVKVEPLQVDDVEPLRAELEAFIDSVRAGRPPAVSAEDGIAAMRLAADIVASLQSHRWTG
;
A
#
# COMPACT_ATOMS: atom_id res chain seq x y z
N MET A 1 -14.72 -14.48 24.50
CA MET A 1 -13.65 -13.46 24.37
C MET A 1 -12.43 -14.02 25.06
N THR A 2 -11.31 -14.10 24.37
CA THR A 2 -10.04 -14.49 24.98
C THR A 2 -9.61 -13.39 25.96
N ALA A 3 -9.12 -13.73 27.13
CA ALA A 3 -8.73 -12.78 28.20
C ALA A 3 -7.60 -11.79 27.81
N ASP A 4 -7.17 -11.80 26.55
CA ASP A 4 -6.00 -11.07 26.02
C ASP A 4 -6.33 -10.26 24.73
N ALA A 5 -7.61 -10.03 24.43
CA ALA A 5 -8.01 -9.26 23.25
C ALA A 5 -7.84 -7.75 23.49
N ILE A 6 -7.26 -7.05 22.51
CA ILE A 6 -7.06 -5.59 22.53
C ILE A 6 -8.42 -4.90 22.32
N CYS A 7 -8.81 -4.00 23.23
CA CYS A 7 -9.96 -3.12 22.99
C CYS A 7 -9.62 -2.10 21.92
N VAL A 8 -10.44 -2.08 20.86
CA VAL A 8 -10.23 -1.24 19.68
C VAL A 8 -11.39 -0.28 19.45
N ALA A 9 -11.05 0.89 18.88
CA ALA A 9 -11.98 1.86 18.35
C ALA A 9 -11.81 2.04 16.85
N VAL A 10 -12.89 2.38 16.14
CA VAL A 10 -12.84 2.84 14.75
C VAL A 10 -13.42 4.24 14.68
N VAL A 11 -12.59 5.20 14.23
CA VAL A 11 -12.94 6.62 14.10
C VAL A 11 -13.12 6.97 12.62
N GLY A 12 -14.34 7.39 12.26
CA GLY A 12 -14.79 7.53 10.89
C GLY A 12 -15.26 6.18 10.33
N VAL A 13 -16.59 5.96 10.27
CA VAL A 13 -17.16 4.70 9.74
C VAL A 13 -17.86 4.90 8.41
N GLY A 14 -17.27 5.73 7.57
CA GLY A 14 -17.62 5.87 6.17
C GLY A 14 -17.27 4.61 5.36
N HIS A 15 -16.84 4.82 4.10
CA HIS A 15 -16.57 3.70 3.18
C HIS A 15 -15.50 2.73 3.68
N MET A 16 -14.35 3.22 4.17
CA MET A 16 -13.27 2.34 4.66
C MET A 16 -13.54 1.89 6.10
N GLY A 17 -13.85 2.80 7.00
CA GLY A 17 -13.99 2.49 8.42
C GLY A 17 -15.03 1.42 8.74
N ARG A 18 -16.14 1.30 7.98
CA ARG A 18 -17.10 0.19 8.13
C ARG A 18 -16.47 -1.19 7.87
N HIS A 19 -15.48 -1.28 6.97
CA HIS A 19 -14.75 -2.53 6.72
C HIS A 19 -13.78 -2.83 7.86
N HIS A 20 -13.13 -1.78 8.43
CA HIS A 20 -12.30 -1.94 9.62
C HIS A 20 -13.13 -2.42 10.81
N ALA A 21 -14.30 -1.81 11.06
CA ALA A 21 -15.19 -2.24 12.13
C ALA A 21 -15.63 -3.71 11.98
N ARG A 22 -16.00 -4.14 10.76
CA ARG A 22 -16.31 -5.53 10.46
C ARG A 22 -15.16 -6.45 10.84
N ILE A 23 -13.97 -6.16 10.32
CA ILE A 23 -12.83 -7.04 10.51
C ILE A 23 -12.40 -7.09 11.98
N TYR A 24 -12.35 -5.96 12.69
CA TYR A 24 -12.06 -5.96 14.12
C TYR A 24 -13.08 -6.76 14.95
N SER A 25 -14.34 -6.80 14.55
CA SER A 25 -15.34 -7.64 15.21
C SER A 25 -15.14 -9.15 14.94
N GLU A 26 -14.40 -9.51 13.90
CA GLU A 26 -14.11 -10.88 13.47
C GLU A 26 -12.75 -11.41 13.95
N ILE A 27 -11.76 -10.52 14.20
CA ILE A 27 -10.41 -10.89 14.64
C ILE A 27 -10.45 -11.34 16.12
N PRO A 28 -10.02 -12.57 16.45
CA PRO A 28 -10.07 -13.05 17.85
C PRO A 28 -9.20 -12.26 18.83
N GLN A 29 -8.15 -11.58 18.32
CA GLN A 29 -7.21 -10.79 19.11
C GLN A 29 -7.69 -9.36 19.37
N SER A 30 -8.79 -8.93 18.77
CA SER A 30 -9.40 -7.60 18.96
C SER A 30 -10.78 -7.71 19.56
N ASN A 31 -11.15 -6.67 20.31
CA ASN A 31 -12.50 -6.45 20.82
C ASN A 31 -12.94 -5.05 20.40
N LEU A 32 -13.80 -4.96 19.39
CA LEU A 32 -14.34 -3.68 18.94
C LEU A 32 -15.29 -3.15 20.01
N VAL A 33 -14.88 -2.13 20.76
CA VAL A 33 -15.68 -1.55 21.86
C VAL A 33 -16.29 -0.21 21.51
N ALA A 34 -15.71 0.52 20.54
CA ALA A 34 -16.16 1.86 20.17
C ALA A 34 -16.16 2.09 18.66
N VAL A 35 -17.20 2.75 18.19
CA VAL A 35 -17.33 3.30 16.84
C VAL A 35 -17.63 4.80 16.98
N VAL A 36 -16.84 5.64 16.31
CA VAL A 36 -16.96 7.10 16.39
C VAL A 36 -17.21 7.66 14.99
N ASP A 37 -18.26 8.45 14.84
CA ASP A 37 -18.51 9.22 13.62
C ASP A 37 -19.29 10.49 13.98
N THR A 38 -19.01 11.60 13.31
CA THR A 38 -19.77 12.85 13.48
C THR A 38 -21.24 12.70 13.08
N ASP A 39 -21.53 11.75 12.20
CA ASP A 39 -22.88 11.32 11.84
C ASP A 39 -23.37 10.25 12.83
N ARG A 40 -24.24 10.65 13.74
CA ARG A 40 -24.79 9.81 14.83
C ARG A 40 -25.49 8.56 14.30
N ASP A 41 -26.24 8.70 13.21
CA ASP A 41 -27.03 7.60 12.66
C ASP A 41 -26.10 6.54 12.05
N ARG A 42 -25.07 6.98 11.34
CA ARG A 42 -24.03 6.11 10.78
C ARG A 42 -23.24 5.40 11.88
N ALA A 43 -22.84 6.12 12.94
CA ALA A 43 -22.16 5.52 14.08
C ALA A 43 -23.05 4.45 14.74
N GLY A 44 -24.33 4.77 14.95
CA GLY A 44 -25.32 3.86 15.54
C GLY A 44 -25.53 2.59 14.73
N GLU A 45 -25.76 2.72 13.41
CA GLU A 45 -25.94 1.58 12.50
C GLU A 45 -24.73 0.61 12.55
N ILE A 46 -23.52 1.14 12.45
CA ILE A 46 -22.29 0.32 12.41
C ILE A 46 -22.02 -0.30 13.79
N ALA A 47 -22.23 0.45 14.87
CA ALA A 47 -22.03 -0.05 16.23
C ALA A 47 -23.02 -1.19 16.56
N GLU A 48 -24.31 -1.04 16.25
CA GLU A 48 -25.33 -2.08 16.43
C GLU A 48 -24.96 -3.34 15.63
N LYS A 49 -24.56 -3.16 14.36
CA LYS A 49 -24.22 -4.27 13.46
C LYS A 49 -23.06 -5.12 13.95
N PHE A 50 -22.06 -4.51 14.61
CA PHE A 50 -20.83 -5.19 15.02
C PHE A 50 -20.68 -5.30 16.55
N GLY A 51 -21.70 -4.96 17.32
CA GLY A 51 -21.73 -5.17 18.77
C GLY A 51 -20.85 -4.22 19.57
N ALA A 52 -20.67 -2.98 19.09
CA ALA A 52 -19.87 -1.93 19.73
C ALA A 52 -20.78 -0.82 20.29
N ALA A 53 -20.20 0.12 21.04
CA ALA A 53 -20.86 1.36 21.43
C ALA A 53 -20.62 2.47 20.40
N ALA A 54 -21.66 3.28 20.15
CA ALA A 54 -21.58 4.42 19.22
C ALA A 54 -21.30 5.72 19.96
N TYR A 55 -20.38 6.50 19.43
CA TYR A 55 -20.00 7.82 19.95
C TYR A 55 -19.93 8.85 18.82
N THR A 56 -20.04 10.14 19.18
CA THR A 56 -19.92 11.25 18.24
C THR A 56 -18.69 12.12 18.48
N ASN A 57 -18.05 11.94 19.63
CA ASN A 57 -16.83 12.67 20.02
C ASN A 57 -15.73 11.70 20.48
N LEU A 58 -14.48 12.11 20.29
CA LEU A 58 -13.32 11.33 20.75
C LEU A 58 -13.23 11.25 22.28
N ASP A 59 -13.63 12.29 23.00
CA ASP A 59 -13.62 12.33 24.47
C ASP A 59 -14.51 11.25 25.11
N GLU A 60 -15.49 10.74 24.37
CA GLU A 60 -16.42 9.72 24.84
C GLU A 60 -15.85 8.29 24.71
N ILE A 61 -14.72 8.11 24.01
CA ILE A 61 -14.10 6.80 23.82
C ILE A 61 -13.64 6.24 25.18
N PRO A 62 -14.00 4.97 25.52
CA PRO A 62 -13.64 4.37 26.80
C PRO A 62 -12.12 4.32 27.03
N ASP A 63 -11.68 4.52 28.26
CA ASP A 63 -10.28 4.44 28.68
C ASP A 63 -9.66 3.04 28.48
N SER A 64 -10.49 2.03 28.28
CA SER A 64 -10.06 0.67 27.97
C SER A 64 -9.50 0.51 26.55
N VAL A 65 -9.75 1.47 25.65
CA VAL A 65 -9.25 1.41 24.26
C VAL A 65 -7.73 1.53 24.24
N ARG A 66 -7.08 0.59 23.58
CA ARG A 66 -5.62 0.53 23.45
C ARG A 66 -5.14 0.71 22.03
N ALA A 67 -6.02 0.51 21.05
CA ALA A 67 -5.72 0.71 19.65
C ALA A 67 -6.91 1.32 18.92
N ALA A 68 -6.65 2.11 17.89
CA ALA A 68 -7.70 2.71 17.07
C ALA A 68 -7.31 2.78 15.59
N THR A 69 -8.31 2.66 14.72
CA THR A 69 -8.15 3.07 13.31
C THR A 69 -8.78 4.43 13.11
N VAL A 70 -8.07 5.29 12.36
CA VAL A 70 -8.54 6.58 11.88
C VAL A 70 -8.81 6.48 10.38
N ALA A 71 -10.08 6.50 10.00
CA ALA A 71 -10.58 6.40 8.63
C ALA A 71 -11.54 7.56 8.28
N VAL A 72 -11.26 8.73 8.84
CA VAL A 72 -11.94 10.00 8.54
C VAL A 72 -11.41 10.61 7.23
N PRO A 73 -11.97 11.71 6.68
CA PRO A 73 -11.36 12.42 5.58
C PRO A 73 -9.93 12.88 5.92
N THR A 74 -9.03 12.85 4.92
CA THR A 74 -7.59 13.04 5.10
C THR A 74 -7.22 14.36 5.82
N GLU A 75 -7.99 15.43 5.59
CA GLU A 75 -7.81 16.74 6.22
C GLU A 75 -7.94 16.70 7.76
N HIS A 76 -8.61 15.68 8.30
CA HIS A 76 -8.82 15.50 9.73
C HIS A 76 -7.84 14.49 10.37
N HIS A 77 -7.00 13.81 9.58
CA HIS A 77 -6.09 12.78 10.09
C HIS A 77 -5.17 13.32 11.19
N LEU A 78 -4.54 14.49 10.97
CA LEU A 78 -3.63 15.10 11.95
C LEU A 78 -4.33 15.35 13.29
N ALA A 79 -5.49 16.01 13.28
CA ALA A 79 -6.18 16.36 14.50
C ALA A 79 -6.64 15.12 15.28
N VAL A 80 -7.34 14.21 14.60
CA VAL A 80 -7.92 13.00 15.20
C VAL A 80 -6.84 12.05 15.70
N ALA A 81 -5.82 11.78 14.89
CA ALA A 81 -4.77 10.83 15.27
C ALA A 81 -3.87 11.39 16.38
N SER A 82 -3.55 12.71 16.39
CA SER A 82 -2.75 13.32 17.45
C SER A 82 -3.43 13.22 18.80
N GLU A 83 -4.75 13.43 18.87
CA GLU A 83 -5.52 13.31 20.11
C GLU A 83 -5.48 11.89 20.68
N LEU A 84 -5.66 10.87 19.82
CA LEU A 84 -5.57 9.47 20.23
C LEU A 84 -4.15 9.08 20.68
N LEU A 85 -3.13 9.51 19.93
CA LEU A 85 -1.72 9.26 20.26
C LEU A 85 -1.34 9.89 21.60
N ALA A 86 -1.81 11.11 21.90
CA ALA A 86 -1.56 11.80 23.15
C ALA A 86 -2.19 11.07 24.36
N ARG A 87 -3.25 10.29 24.14
CA ARG A 87 -3.87 9.41 25.14
C ARG A 87 -3.16 8.06 25.30
N GLY A 88 -2.03 7.84 24.60
CA GLY A 88 -1.30 6.56 24.63
C GLY A 88 -1.97 5.45 23.83
N ILE A 89 -2.93 5.77 22.96
CA ILE A 89 -3.61 4.80 22.09
C ILE A 89 -2.74 4.56 20.85
N ALA A 90 -2.51 3.31 20.50
CA ALA A 90 -1.87 2.94 19.23
C ALA A 90 -2.81 3.26 18.06
N VAL A 91 -2.31 3.90 17.00
CA VAL A 91 -3.16 4.38 15.90
C VAL A 91 -2.70 3.82 14.56
N LEU A 92 -3.65 3.26 13.80
CA LEU A 92 -3.53 3.02 12.37
C LEU A 92 -4.31 4.11 11.63
N VAL A 93 -3.62 4.89 10.80
CA VAL A 93 -4.24 5.96 9.99
C VAL A 93 -4.35 5.49 8.55
N GLU A 94 -5.52 5.65 7.94
CA GLU A 94 -5.71 5.37 6.51
C GLU A 94 -4.81 6.24 5.62
N LYS A 95 -4.49 5.70 4.45
CA LYS A 95 -3.67 6.44 3.48
C LYS A 95 -4.46 7.61 2.85
N PRO A 96 -3.76 8.73 2.52
CA PRO A 96 -2.41 9.07 2.93
C PRO A 96 -2.35 9.41 4.42
N LEU A 97 -1.18 9.26 5.07
CA LEU A 97 -1.01 9.47 6.52
C LEU A 97 -1.53 10.85 6.99
N ALA A 98 -1.37 11.89 6.17
CA ALA A 98 -1.90 13.23 6.41
C ALA A 98 -2.15 13.96 5.08
N ALA A 99 -2.68 15.17 5.12
CA ALA A 99 -2.95 15.99 3.95
C ALA A 99 -1.66 16.45 3.21
N ASN A 100 -0.56 16.54 3.93
CA ASN A 100 0.75 16.94 3.40
C ASN A 100 1.87 16.34 4.25
N VAL A 101 3.11 16.40 3.74
CA VAL A 101 4.30 15.84 4.41
C VAL A 101 4.57 16.51 5.77
N PRO A 102 4.54 17.85 5.91
CA PRO A 102 4.73 18.48 7.22
C PRO A 102 3.74 18.02 8.30
N ASP A 103 2.49 17.77 7.95
CA ASP A 103 1.49 17.27 8.89
C ASP A 103 1.73 15.79 9.24
N ALA A 104 2.19 14.98 8.30
CA ALA A 104 2.60 13.61 8.58
C ALA A 104 3.83 13.56 9.52
N GLU A 105 4.78 14.49 9.37
CA GLU A 105 5.94 14.63 10.26
C GLU A 105 5.53 15.05 11.68
N LYS A 106 4.51 15.93 11.82
CA LYS A 106 3.93 16.29 13.13
C LYS A 106 3.27 15.07 13.80
N LEU A 107 2.56 14.24 13.04
CA LEU A 107 1.99 12.98 13.57
C LEU A 107 3.08 12.04 14.09
N LEU A 108 4.14 11.85 13.32
CA LEU A 108 5.28 11.04 13.74
C LEU A 108 5.95 11.61 15.00
N ALA A 109 6.11 12.93 15.08
CA ALA A 109 6.66 13.59 16.27
C ALA A 109 5.76 13.38 17.50
N CYS A 110 4.44 13.53 17.34
CA CYS A 110 3.45 13.27 18.38
C CYS A 110 3.51 11.82 18.88
N ALA A 111 3.55 10.85 17.95
CA ALA A 111 3.66 9.44 18.31
C ALA A 111 4.93 9.15 19.13
N ARG A 112 6.07 9.74 18.74
CA ARG A 112 7.36 9.59 19.44
C ARG A 112 7.34 10.23 20.82
N GLU A 113 6.76 11.43 20.95
CA GLU A 113 6.65 12.16 22.22
C GLU A 113 5.86 11.36 23.26
N HIS A 114 4.79 10.71 22.83
CA HIS A 114 3.91 9.94 23.72
C HIS A 114 4.25 8.43 23.78
N GLY A 115 5.29 7.97 23.06
CA GLY A 115 5.67 6.57 23.01
C GLY A 115 4.57 5.66 22.40
N SER A 116 3.71 6.22 21.56
CA SER A 116 2.56 5.53 20.97
C SER A 116 2.90 4.95 19.60
N THR A 117 2.33 3.79 19.28
CA THR A 117 2.50 3.17 17.95
C THR A 117 1.68 3.93 16.91
N LEU A 118 2.31 4.33 15.81
CA LEU A 118 1.66 4.92 14.64
C LEU A 118 1.93 4.07 13.41
N SER A 119 0.86 3.58 12.78
CA SER A 119 0.88 2.76 11.55
C SER A 119 0.11 3.44 10.44
N VAL A 120 0.41 3.10 9.20
CA VAL A 120 -0.27 3.65 8.01
C VAL A 120 -0.99 2.54 7.25
N GLY A 121 -2.20 2.82 6.79
CA GLY A 121 -3.08 1.91 6.03
C GLY A 121 -2.63 1.71 4.58
N HIS A 122 -1.43 1.21 4.35
CA HIS A 122 -0.99 0.77 3.03
C HIS A 122 -1.37 -0.70 2.77
N THR A 123 -2.66 -0.95 2.64
CA THR A 123 -3.25 -2.29 2.51
C THR A 123 -2.67 -3.12 1.37
N GLU A 124 -2.17 -2.49 0.29
CA GLU A 124 -1.54 -3.23 -0.82
C GLU A 124 -0.26 -3.98 -0.40
N ARG A 125 0.45 -3.58 0.67
CA ARG A 125 1.56 -4.39 1.23
C ARG A 125 1.12 -5.77 1.70
N PHE A 126 -0.15 -5.88 2.07
CA PHE A 126 -0.77 -7.12 2.55
C PHE A 126 -1.49 -7.88 1.44
N ASN A 127 -1.43 -7.41 0.19
CA ASN A 127 -1.92 -8.17 -0.95
C ASN A 127 -1.19 -9.52 -1.00
N PRO A 128 -1.92 -10.65 -1.09
CA PRO A 128 -1.32 -11.97 -1.03
C PRO A 128 -0.17 -12.19 -2.01
N VAL A 129 -0.25 -11.64 -3.22
CA VAL A 129 0.82 -11.77 -4.21
C VAL A 129 2.05 -10.93 -3.87
N VAL A 130 1.87 -9.77 -3.23
CA VAL A 130 2.98 -8.94 -2.72
C VAL A 130 3.67 -9.66 -1.57
N ARG A 131 2.92 -10.20 -0.62
CA ARG A 131 3.47 -11.00 0.49
C ARG A 131 4.21 -12.25 -0.01
N ALA A 132 3.70 -12.89 -1.05
CA ALA A 132 4.41 -14.03 -1.67
C ALA A 132 5.75 -13.60 -2.30
N MET A 133 5.79 -12.43 -2.96
CA MET A 133 7.02 -11.86 -3.51
C MET A 133 8.02 -11.47 -2.40
N GLN A 134 7.57 -10.88 -1.31
CA GLN A 134 8.41 -10.46 -0.18
C GLN A 134 9.14 -11.63 0.51
N ARG A 135 8.64 -12.87 0.36
CA ARG A 135 9.32 -14.07 0.86
C ARG A 135 10.53 -14.46 0.01
N LEU A 136 10.72 -13.82 -1.15
CA LEU A 136 11.85 -14.06 -2.02
C LEU A 136 12.96 -13.06 -1.71
N GLU A 137 14.19 -13.55 -1.58
CA GLU A 137 15.38 -12.71 -1.51
C GLU A 137 15.71 -12.21 -2.92
N ILE A 138 15.33 -10.96 -3.21
CA ILE A 138 15.51 -10.35 -4.54
C ILE A 138 16.17 -8.99 -4.40
N GLU A 139 17.03 -8.65 -5.35
CA GLU A 139 17.63 -7.32 -5.52
C GLU A 139 17.11 -6.71 -6.84
N PRO A 140 16.09 -5.85 -6.79
CA PRO A 140 15.54 -5.24 -8.00
C PRO A 140 16.57 -4.34 -8.68
N ARG A 141 16.71 -4.51 -10.02
CA ARG A 141 17.45 -3.58 -10.90
C ARG A 141 16.50 -2.66 -11.64
N TYR A 142 15.39 -3.24 -12.08
CA TYR A 142 14.36 -2.50 -12.80
C TYR A 142 12.97 -2.97 -12.36
N ILE A 143 12.08 -2.02 -12.16
CA ILE A 143 10.69 -2.27 -11.77
C ILE A 143 9.75 -1.56 -12.73
N GLU A 144 8.70 -2.23 -13.15
CA GLU A 144 7.56 -1.65 -13.86
C GLU A 144 6.30 -1.86 -13.04
N SER A 145 5.60 -0.78 -12.72
CA SER A 145 4.25 -0.85 -12.13
C SER A 145 3.23 -0.17 -13.03
N THR A 146 2.08 -0.83 -13.16
CA THR A 146 0.91 -0.32 -13.88
C THR A 146 -0.31 -0.44 -12.99
N ARG A 147 -0.97 0.70 -12.71
CA ARG A 147 -2.20 0.77 -11.94
C ARG A 147 -3.24 1.58 -12.70
N ILE A 148 -4.12 0.88 -13.37
CA ILE A 148 -5.14 1.45 -14.27
C ILE A 148 -6.52 1.04 -13.78
N SER A 149 -7.46 1.99 -13.72
CA SER A 149 -8.86 1.72 -13.35
C SER A 149 -9.83 2.65 -14.10
N PRO A 150 -11.12 2.29 -14.15
CA PRO A 150 -12.16 3.24 -14.50
C PRO A 150 -12.22 4.42 -13.54
N PHE A 151 -12.71 5.56 -14.01
CA PHE A 151 -12.89 6.76 -13.21
C PHE A 151 -13.89 6.53 -12.06
N SER A 152 -13.56 7.06 -10.90
CA SER A 152 -14.42 7.06 -9.72
C SER A 152 -14.70 8.51 -9.29
N PHE A 153 -15.97 8.89 -9.20
CA PHE A 153 -16.37 10.22 -8.71
C PHE A 153 -15.95 10.48 -7.26
N ARG A 154 -15.67 9.44 -6.49
CA ARG A 154 -15.26 9.55 -5.09
C ARG A 154 -13.87 10.16 -4.89
N SER A 155 -12.99 10.05 -5.89
CA SER A 155 -11.61 10.56 -5.84
C SER A 155 -11.42 11.67 -6.91
N ALA A 156 -12.48 12.38 -7.29
CA ALA A 156 -12.43 13.40 -8.33
C ALA A 156 -11.63 14.66 -7.89
N ASP A 157 -11.51 14.86 -6.58
CA ASP A 157 -10.88 16.00 -5.93
C ASP A 157 -9.36 15.84 -5.74
N ILE A 158 -8.80 14.66 -6.02
CA ILE A 158 -7.36 14.37 -5.89
C ILE A 158 -6.79 13.80 -7.18
N GLY A 159 -5.47 13.95 -7.39
CA GLY A 159 -4.76 13.40 -8.54
C GLY A 159 -4.48 11.91 -8.42
N VAL A 160 -4.26 11.28 -9.58
CA VAL A 160 -4.03 9.84 -9.68
C VAL A 160 -2.74 9.40 -8.98
N VAL A 161 -1.77 10.30 -8.81
CA VAL A 161 -0.53 10.02 -8.07
C VAL A 161 -0.83 9.76 -6.60
N SER A 162 -1.57 10.67 -5.96
CA SER A 162 -1.88 10.58 -4.53
C SER A 162 -2.97 9.55 -4.21
N ASP A 163 -3.90 9.28 -5.14
CA ASP A 163 -4.96 8.29 -4.93
C ASP A 163 -4.51 6.87 -5.24
N MET A 164 -3.91 6.66 -6.42
CA MET A 164 -3.64 5.35 -6.99
C MET A 164 -2.16 4.97 -6.95
N MET A 165 -1.27 5.83 -7.48
CA MET A 165 0.16 5.51 -7.62
C MET A 165 0.84 5.34 -6.26
N ILE A 166 0.36 5.99 -5.21
CA ILE A 166 0.92 5.94 -3.85
C ILE A 166 1.02 4.50 -3.32
N HIS A 167 0.13 3.60 -3.72
CA HIS A 167 0.20 2.19 -3.35
C HIS A 167 1.42 1.49 -3.95
N ASP A 168 1.73 1.80 -5.22
CA ASP A 168 2.89 1.22 -5.92
C ASP A 168 4.18 1.92 -5.49
N ILE A 169 4.12 3.21 -5.19
CA ILE A 169 5.22 3.97 -4.60
C ILE A 169 5.69 3.29 -3.30
N ASP A 170 4.77 2.99 -2.41
CA ASP A 170 5.04 2.34 -1.14
C ASP A 170 5.72 0.97 -1.31
N ILE A 171 5.19 0.14 -2.21
CA ILE A 171 5.75 -1.19 -2.51
C ILE A 171 7.15 -1.06 -3.12
N VAL A 172 7.36 -0.13 -4.05
CA VAL A 172 8.64 0.06 -4.74
C VAL A 172 9.71 0.56 -3.77
N LEU A 173 9.38 1.53 -2.90
CA LEU A 173 10.30 2.02 -1.87
C LEU A 173 10.76 0.88 -0.95
N GLN A 174 9.83 0.03 -0.51
CA GLN A 174 10.15 -1.13 0.32
C GLN A 174 11.03 -2.14 -0.40
N LEU A 175 10.73 -2.44 -1.68
CA LEU A 175 11.46 -3.44 -2.46
C LEU A 175 12.89 -3.01 -2.78
N VAL A 176 13.09 -1.73 -3.11
CA VAL A 176 14.41 -1.23 -3.50
C VAL A 176 15.28 -0.93 -2.29
N GLY A 177 14.70 -0.46 -1.18
CA GLY A 177 15.41 -0.21 0.08
C GLY A 177 16.57 0.79 -0.03
N SER A 178 16.51 1.74 -0.99
CA SER A 178 17.55 2.73 -1.24
C SER A 178 16.92 4.12 -1.38
N PRO A 179 17.63 5.20 -1.03
CA PRO A 179 17.12 6.56 -1.23
C PRO A 179 16.84 6.87 -2.70
N VAL A 180 15.84 7.74 -2.93
CA VAL A 180 15.53 8.25 -4.26
C VAL A 180 16.56 9.29 -4.65
N ALA A 181 17.19 9.11 -5.81
CA ALA A 181 18.18 10.03 -6.35
C ALA A 181 17.57 11.08 -7.30
N ARG A 182 16.59 10.68 -8.12
CA ARG A 182 15.95 11.56 -9.11
C ARG A 182 14.59 11.02 -9.53
N VAL A 183 13.70 11.95 -9.88
CA VAL A 183 12.37 11.68 -10.43
C VAL A 183 12.19 12.45 -11.73
N ASP A 184 11.73 11.75 -12.76
CA ASP A 184 11.25 12.33 -14.02
C ASP A 184 9.80 11.88 -14.23
N ALA A 185 8.86 12.81 -14.40
CA ALA A 185 7.45 12.45 -14.53
C ALA A 185 6.71 13.30 -15.55
N VAL A 186 5.72 12.69 -16.20
CA VAL A 186 4.76 13.35 -17.09
C VAL A 186 3.34 12.93 -16.71
N GLY A 187 2.38 13.85 -16.89
CA GLY A 187 0.98 13.56 -16.59
C GLY A 187 0.03 14.47 -17.34
N VAL A 188 -1.21 14.03 -17.45
CA VAL A 188 -2.26 14.75 -18.17
C VAL A 188 -3.53 14.80 -17.33
N SER A 189 -4.15 15.99 -17.28
CA SER A 189 -5.47 16.23 -16.71
C SER A 189 -6.48 16.33 -17.84
N VAL A 190 -7.49 15.47 -17.84
CA VAL A 190 -8.52 15.40 -18.91
C VAL A 190 -9.88 15.76 -18.34
N LEU A 191 -10.22 15.27 -17.14
CA LEU A 191 -11.56 15.38 -16.56
C LEU A 191 -11.67 16.46 -15.48
N GLY A 192 -10.55 16.94 -14.95
CA GLY A 192 -10.58 17.89 -13.83
C GLY A 192 -9.26 18.65 -13.66
N PRO A 193 -9.08 19.33 -12.52
CA PRO A 193 -7.89 20.14 -12.27
C PRO A 193 -6.64 19.30 -11.90
N HIS A 194 -6.83 18.03 -11.55
CA HIS A 194 -5.76 17.12 -11.15
C HIS A 194 -5.43 16.12 -12.26
N GLU A 195 -4.23 15.56 -12.24
CA GLU A 195 -3.81 14.57 -13.21
C GLU A 195 -4.67 13.30 -13.15
N ASP A 196 -5.16 12.88 -14.33
CA ASP A 196 -5.94 11.66 -14.55
C ASP A 196 -5.05 10.51 -15.01
N VAL A 197 -3.90 10.85 -15.58
CA VAL A 197 -2.86 9.93 -16.03
C VAL A 197 -1.51 10.47 -15.57
N ALA A 198 -0.67 9.62 -15.01
CA ALA A 198 0.69 9.95 -14.65
C ALA A 198 1.63 8.78 -14.97
N SER A 199 2.81 9.10 -15.48
CA SER A 199 3.92 8.18 -15.65
C SER A 199 5.17 8.80 -15.04
N ALA A 200 5.81 8.07 -14.12
CA ALA A 200 6.98 8.53 -13.41
C ALA A 200 8.12 7.52 -13.56
N ARG A 201 9.33 8.04 -13.77
CA ARG A 201 10.58 7.29 -13.70
C ARG A 201 11.36 7.72 -12.48
N VAL A 202 11.56 6.79 -11.56
CA VAL A 202 12.26 6.99 -10.30
C VAL A 202 13.63 6.32 -10.37
N HIS A 203 14.69 7.06 -10.10
CA HIS A 203 16.06 6.57 -9.99
C HIS A 203 16.47 6.52 -8.53
N PHE A 204 17.09 5.43 -8.12
CA PHE A 204 17.58 5.20 -6.77
C PHE A 204 19.10 5.31 -6.69
N GLU A 205 19.64 5.64 -5.51
CA GLU A 205 21.09 5.78 -5.30
C GLU A 205 21.87 4.49 -5.55
N ASN A 206 21.26 3.32 -5.30
CA ASN A 206 21.87 2.02 -5.59
C ASN A 206 21.84 1.64 -7.08
N GLY A 207 21.39 2.54 -7.96
CA GLY A 207 21.29 2.35 -9.40
C GLY A 207 20.02 1.65 -9.88
N ALA A 208 19.15 1.20 -9.00
CA ALA A 208 17.83 0.68 -9.39
C ALA A 208 16.96 1.76 -10.02
N VAL A 209 16.05 1.35 -10.91
CA VAL A 209 15.12 2.25 -11.58
C VAL A 209 13.71 1.66 -11.51
N ALA A 210 12.71 2.50 -11.21
CA ALA A 210 11.31 2.12 -11.29
C ALA A 210 10.53 3.01 -12.27
N ASN A 211 9.71 2.39 -13.11
CA ASN A 211 8.70 3.07 -13.92
C ASN A 211 7.33 2.80 -13.31
N LEU A 212 6.64 3.87 -12.93
CA LEU A 212 5.32 3.83 -12.32
C LEU A 212 4.31 4.48 -13.27
N THR A 213 3.25 3.78 -13.61
CA THR A 213 2.16 4.33 -14.44
C THR A 213 0.84 4.16 -13.72
N ALA A 214 0.12 5.26 -13.52
CA ALA A 214 -1.24 5.25 -12.99
C ALA A 214 -2.18 5.99 -13.94
N SER A 215 -3.40 5.44 -14.11
CA SER A 215 -4.45 6.06 -14.93
C SER A 215 -5.82 5.71 -14.39
N ARG A 216 -6.71 6.71 -14.32
CA ARG A 216 -8.13 6.52 -14.03
C ARG A 216 -9.03 6.68 -15.27
N LEU A 217 -8.41 6.76 -16.47
CA LEU A 217 -9.10 6.91 -17.76
C LEU A 217 -9.13 5.59 -18.52
N ALA A 218 -9.69 4.55 -17.94
CA ALA A 218 -9.75 3.23 -18.58
C ALA A 218 -11.13 2.59 -18.45
N LEU A 219 -11.42 1.64 -19.33
CA LEU A 219 -12.65 0.84 -19.28
C LEU A 219 -12.48 -0.44 -18.44
N LYS A 220 -11.25 -0.85 -18.18
CA LYS A 220 -10.92 -2.08 -17.43
C LYS A 220 -9.83 -1.80 -16.40
N THR A 221 -9.90 -2.52 -15.30
CA THR A 221 -8.85 -2.50 -14.28
C THR A 221 -7.66 -3.35 -14.73
N ASP A 222 -6.45 -2.77 -14.62
CA ASP A 222 -5.17 -3.47 -14.80
C ASP A 222 -4.23 -3.05 -13.67
N ARG A 223 -3.75 -4.01 -12.87
CA ARG A 223 -2.87 -3.76 -11.71
C ARG A 223 -1.76 -4.77 -11.72
N ARG A 224 -0.58 -4.36 -12.19
CA ARG A 224 0.56 -5.26 -12.39
C ARG A 224 1.84 -4.67 -11.83
N LEU A 225 2.69 -5.56 -11.35
CA LEU A 225 4.07 -5.26 -11.00
C LEU A 225 4.98 -6.27 -11.70
N ARG A 226 6.04 -5.77 -12.33
CA ARG A 226 7.13 -6.57 -12.89
C ARG A 226 8.44 -6.16 -12.23
N VAL A 227 9.19 -7.13 -11.77
CA VAL A 227 10.48 -6.91 -11.11
C VAL A 227 11.55 -7.67 -11.85
N PHE A 228 12.57 -6.97 -12.30
CA PHE A 228 13.73 -7.50 -13.03
C PHE A 228 14.94 -7.42 -12.11
N CYS A 229 15.54 -8.58 -11.85
CA CYS A 229 16.77 -8.76 -11.10
C CYS A 229 17.86 -9.37 -11.98
N ASP A 230 19.11 -9.41 -11.53
CA ASP A 230 20.19 -10.01 -12.30
C ASP A 230 19.96 -11.51 -12.60
N SER A 231 19.28 -12.21 -11.67
CA SER A 231 19.05 -13.67 -11.74
C SER A 231 17.59 -14.09 -11.81
N ALA A 232 16.65 -13.15 -11.75
CA ALA A 232 15.23 -13.46 -11.70
C ALA A 232 14.37 -12.38 -12.37
N TYR A 233 13.21 -12.80 -12.88
CA TYR A 233 12.14 -11.94 -13.32
C TYR A 233 10.85 -12.35 -12.61
N LEU A 234 10.14 -11.38 -12.05
CA LEU A 234 8.85 -11.60 -11.40
C LEU A 234 7.76 -10.83 -12.12
N SER A 235 6.59 -11.43 -12.26
CA SER A 235 5.39 -10.79 -12.80
C SER A 235 4.21 -11.06 -11.88
N LEU A 236 3.59 -10.01 -11.37
CA LEU A 236 2.49 -10.04 -10.44
C LEU A 236 1.26 -9.38 -11.04
N ASP A 237 0.10 -10.03 -10.87
CA ASP A 237 -1.22 -9.46 -11.12
C ASP A 237 -1.94 -9.30 -9.77
N TYR A 238 -2.06 -8.06 -9.29
CA TYR A 238 -2.67 -7.76 -7.99
C TYR A 238 -4.17 -8.06 -7.96
N HIS A 239 -4.85 -7.85 -9.11
CA HIS A 239 -6.29 -8.04 -9.21
C HIS A 239 -6.66 -9.52 -9.18
N ARG A 240 -5.90 -10.34 -9.93
CA ARG A 240 -6.07 -11.79 -9.96
C ARG A 240 -5.42 -12.50 -8.78
N LYS A 241 -4.59 -11.79 -8.01
CA LYS A 241 -3.79 -12.35 -6.92
C LYS A 241 -2.91 -13.51 -7.39
N THR A 242 -2.30 -13.38 -8.57
CA THR A 242 -1.44 -14.39 -9.15
C THR A 242 -0.07 -13.80 -9.47
N GLY A 243 0.96 -14.63 -9.41
CA GLY A 243 2.30 -14.20 -9.78
C GLY A 243 3.17 -15.39 -10.20
N VAL A 244 4.18 -15.08 -10.96
CA VAL A 244 5.19 -16.04 -11.40
C VAL A 244 6.58 -15.47 -11.15
N ALA A 245 7.51 -16.32 -10.73
CA ALA A 245 8.92 -16.06 -10.70
C ALA A 245 9.61 -16.91 -11.78
N ILE A 246 10.40 -16.26 -12.62
CA ILE A 246 11.25 -16.92 -13.60
C ILE A 246 12.69 -16.73 -13.13
N LYS A 247 13.35 -17.82 -12.75
CA LYS A 247 14.73 -17.81 -12.27
C LYS A 247 15.65 -18.36 -13.37
N LYS A 248 16.77 -17.69 -13.57
CA LYS A 248 17.82 -18.19 -14.44
C LYS A 248 18.47 -19.42 -13.81
N ASP A 249 18.60 -20.52 -14.54
CA ASP A 249 19.49 -21.61 -14.12
C ASP A 249 20.94 -21.13 -14.11
N ALA A 250 21.67 -21.41 -13.04
CA ALA A 250 23.05 -20.99 -12.86
C ALA A 250 23.98 -21.54 -13.96
N ASN A 251 23.60 -22.64 -14.61
CA ASN A 251 24.39 -23.28 -15.67
C ASN A 251 23.95 -22.88 -17.09
N LEU A 252 23.00 -21.94 -17.21
CA LEU A 252 22.46 -21.55 -18.50
C LEU A 252 23.39 -20.60 -19.24
N ASP A 253 24.01 -21.06 -20.30
CA ASP A 253 24.73 -20.23 -21.30
C ASP A 253 23.87 -20.03 -22.56
N VAL A 254 23.02 -18.97 -22.53
CA VAL A 254 22.14 -18.60 -23.65
C VAL A 254 22.91 -18.32 -24.92
N LEU A 255 24.15 -17.78 -24.81
CA LEU A 255 24.98 -17.47 -25.97
C LEU A 255 25.51 -18.74 -26.65
N SER A 256 25.84 -19.77 -25.86
CA SER A 256 26.22 -21.06 -26.43
C SER A 256 25.04 -21.73 -27.13
N LEU A 257 23.84 -21.67 -26.56
CA LEU A 257 22.62 -22.19 -27.20
C LEU A 257 22.28 -21.47 -28.52
N ALA A 258 22.41 -20.14 -28.53
CA ALA A 258 22.24 -19.35 -29.75
C ALA A 258 23.24 -19.71 -30.83
N LYS A 259 24.53 -19.99 -30.48
CA LYS A 259 25.57 -20.40 -31.41
C LYS A 259 25.37 -21.81 -31.97
N GLU A 260 24.67 -22.69 -31.26
CA GLU A 260 24.29 -24.00 -31.74
C GLU A 260 23.28 -23.96 -32.90
N GLY A 261 22.66 -22.81 -33.16
CA GLY A 261 21.78 -22.58 -34.31
C GLY A 261 20.49 -23.40 -34.33
N LYS A 262 20.10 -23.98 -33.18
CA LYS A 262 18.94 -24.88 -33.07
C LYS A 262 17.60 -24.13 -32.91
N TYR A 263 17.67 -22.85 -32.53
CA TYR A 263 16.47 -22.05 -32.19
C TYR A 263 16.59 -20.64 -32.77
N GLU A 264 15.57 -20.17 -33.46
CA GLU A 264 15.51 -18.81 -34.02
C GLU A 264 14.95 -17.80 -33.03
N ASP A 265 14.08 -18.24 -32.10
CA ASP A 265 13.53 -17.42 -31.02
C ASP A 265 13.10 -18.25 -29.79
N ILE A 266 12.77 -17.54 -28.72
CA ILE A 266 12.33 -18.15 -27.45
C ILE A 266 11.00 -18.92 -27.59
N SER A 267 10.15 -18.59 -28.57
CA SER A 267 8.86 -19.27 -28.75
C SER A 267 9.01 -20.72 -29.22
N GLN A 268 10.09 -21.00 -29.94
CA GLN A 268 10.42 -22.37 -30.36
C GLN A 268 10.86 -23.26 -29.18
N LEU A 269 11.35 -22.64 -28.11
CA LEU A 269 11.66 -23.32 -26.84
C LEU A 269 10.43 -23.65 -26.02
N ALA A 270 9.29 -22.98 -26.26
CA ALA A 270 8.05 -23.15 -25.51
C ALA A 270 7.41 -24.55 -25.69
N GLY A 271 7.84 -25.30 -26.72
CA GLY A 271 7.33 -26.63 -27.04
C GLY A 271 7.96 -27.82 -26.33
N GLY A 272 9.00 -27.65 -25.50
CA GLY A 272 9.60 -28.81 -24.81
C GLY A 272 10.84 -28.55 -23.94
N ASP A 273 11.70 -27.65 -24.32
CA ASP A 273 13.01 -27.49 -23.63
C ASP A 273 13.14 -26.19 -22.81
N PHE A 274 12.16 -25.26 -22.86
CA PHE A 274 12.19 -24.00 -22.11
C PHE A 274 12.27 -24.24 -20.59
N SER A 275 11.61 -25.29 -20.10
CA SER A 275 11.66 -25.68 -18.68
C SER A 275 13.06 -26.11 -18.20
N LYS A 276 13.97 -26.45 -19.14
CA LYS A 276 15.38 -26.75 -18.82
C LYS A 276 16.25 -25.50 -18.78
N LEU A 277 15.79 -24.40 -19.39
CA LEU A 277 16.54 -23.16 -19.51
C LEU A 277 16.20 -22.15 -18.41
N VAL A 278 14.93 -22.15 -17.99
CA VAL A 278 14.44 -21.28 -16.93
C VAL A 278 13.44 -22.04 -16.07
N LYS A 279 13.53 -21.83 -14.78
CA LYS A 279 12.58 -22.38 -13.84
C LYS A 279 11.43 -21.38 -13.66
N VAL A 280 10.25 -21.75 -14.17
CA VAL A 280 9.02 -20.95 -13.98
C VAL A 280 8.31 -21.47 -12.75
N GLU A 281 8.27 -20.67 -11.69
CA GLU A 281 7.65 -21.02 -10.42
C GLU A 281 6.44 -20.12 -10.18
N PRO A 282 5.20 -20.66 -10.12
CA PRO A 282 4.07 -19.90 -9.59
C PRO A 282 4.36 -19.47 -8.16
N LEU A 283 4.06 -18.22 -7.83
CA LEU A 283 4.16 -17.76 -6.44
C LEU A 283 3.11 -18.47 -5.60
N GLN A 284 3.54 -18.95 -4.42
CA GLN A 284 2.63 -19.53 -3.43
C GLN A 284 1.87 -18.37 -2.74
N VAL A 285 0.61 -18.21 -3.09
CA VAL A 285 -0.24 -17.11 -2.65
C VAL A 285 -1.24 -17.62 -1.62
N ASP A 286 -1.26 -16.98 -0.45
CA ASP A 286 -2.21 -17.28 0.60
C ASP A 286 -3.58 -16.68 0.24
N ASP A 287 -4.69 -17.36 0.55
CA ASP A 287 -6.03 -16.80 0.37
C ASP A 287 -6.45 -16.01 1.61
N VAL A 288 -5.92 -14.80 1.72
CA VAL A 288 -6.19 -13.88 2.84
C VAL A 288 -6.73 -12.56 2.30
N GLU A 289 -7.72 -12.00 2.98
CA GLU A 289 -8.21 -10.64 2.70
C GLU A 289 -7.11 -9.62 3.10
N PRO A 290 -6.62 -8.76 2.19
CA PRO A 290 -5.51 -7.84 2.48
C PRO A 290 -5.77 -6.96 3.71
N LEU A 291 -6.95 -6.35 3.82
CA LEU A 291 -7.32 -5.50 4.95
C LEU A 291 -7.33 -6.28 6.28
N ARG A 292 -7.79 -7.54 6.26
CA ARG A 292 -7.71 -8.41 7.45
C ARG A 292 -6.27 -8.62 7.88
N ALA A 293 -5.39 -8.98 6.92
CA ALA A 293 -3.97 -9.20 7.22
C ALA A 293 -3.28 -7.95 7.77
N GLU A 294 -3.65 -6.76 7.28
CA GLU A 294 -3.18 -5.48 7.79
C GLU A 294 -3.58 -5.25 9.24
N LEU A 295 -4.88 -5.39 9.54
CA LEU A 295 -5.41 -5.15 10.88
C LEU A 295 -4.91 -6.19 11.89
N GLU A 296 -4.78 -7.46 11.49
CA GLU A 296 -4.15 -8.50 12.31
C GLU A 296 -2.69 -8.15 12.62
N ALA A 297 -1.90 -7.73 11.61
CA ALA A 297 -0.52 -7.32 11.80
C ALA A 297 -0.39 -6.09 12.71
N PHE A 298 -1.30 -5.12 12.60
CA PHE A 298 -1.35 -3.96 13.49
C PHE A 298 -1.64 -4.38 14.93
N ILE A 299 -2.67 -5.18 15.18
CA ILE A 299 -3.00 -5.68 16.53
C ILE A 299 -1.85 -6.51 17.12
N ASP A 300 -1.21 -7.35 16.32
CA ASP A 300 -0.07 -8.15 16.76
C ASP A 300 1.14 -7.27 17.14
N SER A 301 1.38 -6.16 16.42
CA SER A 301 2.43 -5.21 16.77
C SER A 301 2.15 -4.54 18.11
N VAL A 302 0.91 -4.10 18.34
CA VAL A 302 0.48 -3.49 19.61
C VAL A 302 0.61 -4.45 20.78
N ARG A 303 0.13 -5.69 20.63
CA ARG A 303 0.22 -6.74 21.67
C ARG A 303 1.67 -7.07 22.04
N ALA A 304 2.53 -7.13 21.04
CA ALA A 304 3.94 -7.52 21.23
C ALA A 304 4.86 -6.33 21.57
N GLY A 305 4.36 -5.09 21.56
CA GLY A 305 5.18 -3.89 21.73
C GLY A 305 6.28 -3.77 20.66
N ARG A 306 5.98 -4.21 19.43
CA ARG A 306 6.92 -4.18 18.29
C ARG A 306 6.54 -3.06 17.31
N PRO A 307 7.51 -2.58 16.52
CA PRO A 307 7.21 -1.67 15.40
C PRO A 307 6.14 -2.26 14.47
N PRO A 308 5.24 -1.43 13.92
CA PRO A 308 4.23 -1.89 12.97
C PRO A 308 4.86 -2.32 11.64
N ALA A 309 4.16 -3.20 10.92
CA ALA A 309 4.61 -3.69 9.61
C ALA A 309 4.67 -2.57 8.55
N VAL A 310 3.86 -1.53 8.70
CA VAL A 310 3.90 -0.31 7.90
C VAL A 310 4.04 0.86 8.88
N SER A 311 5.22 1.44 8.94
CA SER A 311 5.54 2.52 9.86
C SER A 311 5.05 3.89 9.33
N ALA A 312 5.01 4.89 10.22
CA ALA A 312 4.76 6.26 9.82
C ALA A 312 5.85 6.80 8.90
N GLU A 313 7.10 6.37 9.12
CA GLU A 313 8.25 6.69 8.27
C GLU A 313 8.05 6.19 6.84
N ASP A 314 7.53 4.98 6.67
CA ASP A 314 7.17 4.43 5.34
C ASP A 314 6.10 5.30 4.66
N GLY A 315 5.04 5.66 5.39
CA GLY A 315 3.98 6.54 4.89
C GLY A 315 4.51 7.92 4.48
N ILE A 316 5.39 8.52 5.29
CA ILE A 316 6.04 9.79 4.98
C ILE A 316 6.92 9.66 3.73
N ALA A 317 7.70 8.58 3.61
CA ALA A 317 8.53 8.35 2.42
C ALA A 317 7.68 8.21 1.15
N ALA A 318 6.56 7.49 1.22
CA ALA A 318 5.62 7.38 0.12
C ALA A 318 4.99 8.73 -0.26
N MET A 319 4.60 9.54 0.73
CA MET A 319 4.05 10.88 0.51
C MET A 319 5.09 11.84 -0.09
N ARG A 320 6.35 11.78 0.35
CA ARG A 320 7.44 12.60 -0.22
C ARG A 320 7.65 12.26 -1.70
N LEU A 321 7.81 10.98 -2.03
CA LEU A 321 7.97 10.58 -3.42
C LEU A 321 6.75 10.94 -4.29
N ALA A 322 5.53 10.80 -3.77
CA ALA A 322 4.33 11.26 -4.46
C ALA A 322 4.36 12.78 -4.71
N ALA A 323 4.78 13.58 -3.73
CA ALA A 323 4.94 15.02 -3.88
C ALA A 323 6.02 15.38 -4.92
N ASP A 324 7.16 14.69 -4.91
CA ASP A 324 8.24 14.89 -5.90
C ASP A 324 7.76 14.55 -7.32
N ILE A 325 6.99 13.48 -7.48
CA ILE A 325 6.36 13.13 -8.75
C ILE A 325 5.42 14.24 -9.22
N VAL A 326 4.53 14.73 -8.35
CA VAL A 326 3.60 15.83 -8.69
C VAL A 326 4.37 17.10 -9.05
N ALA A 327 5.42 17.44 -8.32
CA ALA A 327 6.27 18.61 -8.64
C ALA A 327 6.96 18.44 -10.01
N SER A 328 7.44 17.24 -10.33
CA SER A 328 8.02 16.92 -11.64
C SER A 328 6.98 17.07 -12.78
N LEU A 329 5.74 16.57 -12.59
CA LEU A 329 4.64 16.75 -13.54
C LEU A 329 4.36 18.23 -13.81
N GLN A 330 4.30 19.05 -12.75
CA GLN A 330 4.01 20.48 -12.85
C GLN A 330 5.13 21.28 -13.54
N SER A 331 6.36 20.81 -13.46
CA SER A 331 7.52 21.41 -14.14
C SER A 331 7.58 21.08 -15.63
N HIS A 332 6.92 20.01 -16.06
CA HIS A 332 6.88 19.60 -17.46
C HIS A 332 6.01 20.56 -18.27
N ARG A 333 6.55 21.07 -19.37
CA ARG A 333 5.83 21.97 -20.29
C ARG A 333 5.63 21.29 -21.64
N TRP A 334 4.39 21.19 -22.06
CA TRP A 334 4.08 20.78 -23.41
C TRP A 334 4.38 21.96 -24.37
N THR A 335 5.31 21.76 -25.29
CA THR A 335 5.55 22.72 -26.38
C THR A 335 4.57 22.38 -27.50
N GLY A 336 3.53 23.17 -27.67
CA GLY A 336 2.56 23.09 -28.79
C GLY A 336 3.05 23.82 -30.02
#